data_73c5f1513a73a0fbb643fe8841120b08
#
_entry.id   73c5f1513a73a0fbb643fe8841120b08
#
_cell.length_a   1.000
_cell.length_b   1.000
_cell.length_c   1.000
_cell.angle_alpha   90.00
_cell.angle_beta   90.00
_cell.angle_gamma   90.00
#
_symmetry.space_group_name_H-M   'P 1'
#
loop_
_entity.id
_entity.type
_entity.pdbx_description
1 polymer ?
#
loop_
_entity_poly.entity_id
_entity_poly.type
_entity_poly.pdbx_seq_one_letter_code
_entity_poly.pdbx_strand_id
1 'polypeptide(L)'
;MDKVKATLLALSEIGFDVLYVERESVKESEDRRRLLEEVFKNMEREKKCVFYEGASGYVFGEGNPYSPVVFVGEAPGEEEDQLKRPFVGKAGRYLNQKLKEVGLEREEVYITNVVKSRPPGNRKPTPKEMQSCLPYLRKEIEIINPKLIVCLGSTALEGILGKSLPVSKHRGEIIDYPFKREIKVLLTYHPAYILRNPYAEKEFVEDLRKVKAYIEKI
;
A
#
# COMPACT_ATOMS: atom_id res chain seq x y z
N MET A 1 16.09 -31.76 23.66
CA MET A 1 15.56 -31.68 22.28
C MET A 1 14.06 -31.41 22.40
N ASP A 2 13.60 -30.27 21.88
CA ASP A 2 12.25 -29.78 22.07
C ASP A 2 11.22 -30.75 21.47
N LYS A 3 10.16 -31.11 22.23
CA LYS A 3 9.09 -32.02 21.77
C LYS A 3 8.50 -31.63 20.42
N VAL A 4 8.43 -30.32 20.14
CA VAL A 4 7.96 -29.76 18.87
C VAL A 4 8.88 -30.15 17.70
N LYS A 5 10.21 -30.15 17.92
CA LYS A 5 11.19 -30.53 16.89
C LYS A 5 11.13 -31.99 16.55
N ALA A 6 10.86 -32.85 17.57
CA ALA A 6 10.69 -34.30 17.36
C ALA A 6 9.39 -34.61 16.59
N THR A 7 8.32 -33.93 16.88
CA THR A 7 7.03 -34.09 16.18
C THR A 7 7.12 -33.61 14.71
N LEU A 8 7.87 -32.51 14.45
CA LEU A 8 8.07 -31.98 13.10
C LEU A 8 8.95 -32.89 12.24
N LEU A 9 9.99 -33.52 12.84
CA LEU A 9 10.81 -34.52 12.17
C LEU A 9 10.00 -35.78 11.79
N ALA A 10 9.16 -36.27 12.70
CA ALA A 10 8.28 -37.42 12.43
C ALA A 10 7.23 -37.12 11.34
N LEU A 11 6.75 -35.87 11.23
CA LEU A 11 5.83 -35.47 10.17
C LEU A 11 6.51 -35.28 8.80
N SER A 12 7.78 -34.87 8.78
CA SER A 12 8.59 -34.82 7.55
C SER A 12 8.86 -36.18 6.95
N GLU A 13 9.07 -37.21 7.80
CA GLU A 13 9.28 -38.61 7.36
C GLU A 13 8.05 -39.21 6.67
N ILE A 14 6.86 -38.67 6.88
CA ILE A 14 5.61 -39.08 6.23
C ILE A 14 5.12 -38.10 5.12
N GLY A 15 6.03 -37.23 4.63
CA GLY A 15 5.80 -36.40 3.45
C GLY A 15 5.09 -35.07 3.71
N PHE A 16 5.06 -34.58 4.95
CA PHE A 16 4.52 -33.26 5.29
C PHE A 16 5.60 -32.15 5.31
N ASP A 17 6.11 -31.76 4.15
CA ASP A 17 7.02 -30.61 4.02
C ASP A 17 6.34 -29.24 4.20
N VAL A 18 5.00 -29.21 4.15
CA VAL A 18 4.18 -27.99 4.24
C VAL A 18 4.34 -27.26 5.58
N LEU A 19 4.57 -27.98 6.68
CA LEU A 19 4.73 -27.36 8.00
C LEU A 19 6.04 -26.56 8.19
N TYR A 20 7.06 -26.85 7.39
CA TYR A 20 8.34 -26.13 7.45
C TYR A 20 8.27 -24.78 6.71
N VAL A 21 7.53 -24.74 5.60
CA VAL A 21 7.30 -23.54 4.80
C VAL A 21 6.43 -22.52 5.57
N GLU A 22 5.38 -22.99 6.26
CA GLU A 22 4.54 -22.13 7.09
C GLU A 22 5.30 -21.46 8.24
N ARG A 23 6.27 -22.15 8.84
CA ARG A 23 7.03 -21.60 9.97
C ARG A 23 8.06 -20.53 9.56
N GLU A 24 8.69 -20.69 8.42
CA GLU A 24 9.57 -19.65 7.85
C GLU A 24 8.76 -18.46 7.40
N SER A 25 7.61 -18.66 6.74
CA SER A 25 6.73 -17.58 6.30
C SER A 25 6.13 -16.79 7.48
N VAL A 26 5.74 -17.45 8.57
CA VAL A 26 5.24 -16.78 9.78
C VAL A 26 6.34 -15.96 10.45
N LYS A 27 7.55 -16.51 10.60
CA LYS A 27 8.69 -15.78 11.19
C LYS A 27 9.11 -14.60 10.33
N GLU A 28 9.12 -14.75 9.03
CA GLU A 28 9.39 -13.69 8.07
C GLU A 28 8.26 -12.63 8.10
N SER A 29 6.98 -13.03 8.26
CA SER A 29 5.83 -12.15 8.43
C SER A 29 5.92 -11.30 9.69
N GLU A 30 6.28 -11.88 10.80
CA GLU A 30 6.50 -11.17 12.06
C GLU A 30 7.66 -10.17 11.91
N ASP A 31 8.74 -10.54 11.22
CA ASP A 31 9.87 -9.65 10.97
C ASP A 31 9.49 -8.42 10.12
N ARG A 32 8.72 -8.57 9.05
CA ARG A 32 8.27 -7.42 8.23
C ARG A 32 7.31 -6.51 8.98
N ARG A 33 6.38 -7.05 9.75
CA ARG A 33 5.49 -6.25 10.61
C ARG A 33 6.30 -5.45 11.62
N ARG A 34 7.23 -6.08 12.32
CA ARG A 34 8.12 -5.41 13.27
C ARG A 34 8.95 -4.30 12.61
N LEU A 35 9.51 -4.56 11.44
CA LEU A 35 10.27 -3.56 10.69
C LEU A 35 9.40 -2.36 10.27
N LEU A 36 8.17 -2.59 9.83
CA LEU A 36 7.21 -1.51 9.54
C LEU A 36 6.87 -0.71 10.79
N GLU A 37 6.62 -1.36 11.93
CA GLU A 37 6.38 -0.69 13.20
C GLU A 37 7.56 0.17 13.64
N GLU A 38 8.79 -0.30 13.43
CA GLU A 38 10.01 0.47 13.72
C GLU A 38 10.10 1.72 12.84
N VAL A 39 9.76 1.62 11.54
CA VAL A 39 9.70 2.77 10.63
C VAL A 39 8.68 3.79 11.14
N PHE A 40 7.52 3.35 11.60
CA PHE A 40 6.46 4.22 12.08
C PHE A 40 6.83 4.90 13.41
N LYS A 41 7.37 4.14 14.36
CA LYS A 41 7.90 4.70 15.64
C LYS A 41 9.01 5.72 15.39
N ASN A 42 9.90 5.45 14.43
CA ASN A 42 10.95 6.38 14.06
C ASN A 42 10.37 7.66 13.44
N MET A 43 9.38 7.56 12.58
CA MET A 43 8.71 8.72 12.00
C MET A 43 8.03 9.60 13.06
N GLU A 44 7.33 8.99 14.01
CA GLU A 44 6.69 9.71 15.13
C GLU A 44 7.73 10.42 16.02
N ARG A 45 8.87 9.76 16.28
CA ARG A 45 9.96 10.33 17.09
C ARG A 45 10.70 11.45 16.36
N GLU A 46 11.03 11.23 15.08
CA GLU A 46 11.84 12.18 14.30
C GLU A 46 11.05 13.39 13.82
N LYS A 47 9.73 13.23 13.61
CA LYS A 47 8.82 14.27 13.10
C LYS A 47 9.29 14.95 11.81
N LYS A 48 10.03 14.21 10.97
CA LYS A 48 10.55 14.74 9.69
C LYS A 48 9.51 14.71 8.57
N CYS A 49 8.56 13.75 8.59
CA CYS A 49 7.39 13.81 7.73
C CYS A 49 6.50 14.97 8.19
N VAL A 50 5.97 15.73 7.25
CA VAL A 50 5.09 16.86 7.58
C VAL A 50 3.97 16.44 8.52
N PHE A 51 3.78 17.22 9.55
CA PHE A 51 2.65 17.11 10.47
C PHE A 51 1.85 18.38 10.37
N TYR A 52 0.63 18.29 9.85
CA TYR A 52 -0.19 19.47 9.65
C TYR A 52 -0.88 19.91 10.94
N GLU A 53 -1.01 21.22 11.10
CA GLU A 53 -1.83 21.78 12.16
C GLU A 53 -3.28 21.30 12.01
N GLY A 54 -3.87 20.84 13.12
CA GLY A 54 -5.22 20.27 13.15
C GLY A 54 -5.30 18.78 12.77
N ALA A 55 -4.21 18.14 12.37
CA ALA A 55 -4.16 16.69 12.26
C ALA A 55 -4.07 16.04 13.66
N SER A 56 -4.77 14.93 13.86
CA SER A 56 -4.79 14.23 15.15
C SER A 56 -3.65 13.22 15.33
N GLY A 57 -2.87 12.95 14.26
CA GLY A 57 -1.70 12.08 14.28
C GLY A 57 -1.28 11.63 12.88
N TYR A 58 -0.28 10.75 12.81
CA TYR A 58 0.07 10.09 11.57
C TYR A 58 -0.87 8.91 11.29
N VAL A 59 -1.11 8.66 10.01
CA VAL A 59 -1.85 7.52 9.47
C VAL A 59 -0.86 6.68 8.68
N PHE A 60 -0.57 5.51 9.20
CA PHE A 60 0.40 4.59 8.60
C PHE A 60 -0.24 3.69 7.55
N GLY A 61 0.59 2.96 6.80
CA GLY A 61 0.11 1.92 5.91
C GLY A 61 -0.47 0.73 6.68
N GLU A 62 -1.42 0.02 6.06
CA GLU A 62 -2.13 -1.11 6.65
C GLU A 62 -2.32 -2.23 5.64
N GLY A 63 -2.36 -3.46 6.09
CA GLY A 63 -2.64 -4.64 5.29
C GLY A 63 -1.59 -5.74 5.41
N ASN A 64 -1.47 -6.54 4.35
CA ASN A 64 -0.54 -7.67 4.33
C ASN A 64 0.90 -7.18 4.02
N PRO A 65 1.88 -7.33 4.93
CA PRO A 65 3.28 -6.94 4.69
C PRO A 65 3.98 -7.80 3.63
N TYR A 66 3.35 -8.90 3.20
CA TYR A 66 3.81 -9.80 2.12
C TYR A 66 3.04 -9.63 0.83
N SER A 67 2.15 -8.65 0.77
CA SER A 67 1.38 -8.43 -0.43
C SER A 67 2.28 -8.22 -1.65
N PRO A 68 2.01 -8.87 -2.77
CA PRO A 68 2.67 -8.57 -4.04
C PRO A 68 2.26 -7.21 -4.60
N VAL A 69 1.24 -6.56 -4.01
CA VAL A 69 0.74 -5.25 -4.46
C VAL A 69 0.60 -4.26 -3.31
N VAL A 70 1.06 -3.02 -3.57
CA VAL A 70 0.89 -1.88 -2.67
C VAL A 70 0.07 -0.81 -3.36
N PHE A 71 -1.05 -0.42 -2.77
CA PHE A 71 -1.84 0.73 -3.19
C PHE A 71 -1.36 2.00 -2.48
N VAL A 72 -1.06 3.04 -3.24
CA VAL A 72 -0.55 4.31 -2.71
C VAL A 72 -1.51 5.43 -3.08
N GLY A 73 -2.07 6.10 -2.08
CA GLY A 73 -2.87 7.31 -2.23
C GLY A 73 -2.08 8.59 -1.98
N GLU A 74 -2.79 9.71 -1.92
CA GLU A 74 -2.21 11.04 -1.72
C GLU A 74 -1.92 11.32 -0.24
N ALA A 75 -2.95 11.40 0.58
CA ALA A 75 -2.90 11.79 2.00
C ALA A 75 -4.16 11.28 2.73
N PRO A 76 -4.15 11.19 4.07
CA PRO A 76 -5.33 10.87 4.86
C PRO A 76 -6.41 11.95 4.73
N GLY A 77 -7.68 11.53 4.70
CA GLY A 77 -8.84 12.38 4.91
C GLY A 77 -9.22 12.49 6.39
N GLU A 78 -10.41 12.99 6.65
CA GLU A 78 -10.90 13.23 8.03
C GLU A 78 -11.14 11.93 8.79
N GLU A 79 -11.86 10.98 8.21
CA GLU A 79 -12.15 9.69 8.84
C GLU A 79 -10.85 8.90 9.07
N GLU A 80 -9.90 8.95 8.11
CA GLU A 80 -8.59 8.33 8.24
C GLU A 80 -7.77 8.94 9.38
N ASP A 81 -7.81 10.27 9.52
CA ASP A 81 -7.11 10.97 10.61
C ASP A 81 -7.68 10.64 11.98
N GLN A 82 -9.02 10.50 12.09
CA GLN A 82 -9.69 10.11 13.33
C GLN A 82 -9.41 8.66 13.71
N LEU A 83 -9.49 7.74 12.74
CA LEU A 83 -9.36 6.30 12.98
C LEU A 83 -7.93 5.79 12.89
N LYS A 84 -6.97 6.62 12.46
CA LYS A 84 -5.55 6.26 12.24
C LYS A 84 -5.36 5.09 11.28
N ARG A 85 -6.27 4.96 10.32
CA ARG A 85 -6.25 3.89 9.31
C ARG A 85 -6.39 4.48 7.91
N PRO A 86 -5.60 4.01 6.90
CA PRO A 86 -5.68 4.52 5.54
C PRO A 86 -6.93 4.00 4.83
N PHE A 87 -7.54 4.84 3.99
CA PHE A 87 -8.68 4.45 3.15
C PHE A 87 -9.84 3.79 3.90
N VAL A 88 -10.36 4.44 4.93
CA VAL A 88 -11.56 4.02 5.70
C VAL A 88 -12.76 4.94 5.48
N GLY A 89 -12.55 6.16 4.99
CA GLY A 89 -13.60 7.11 4.61
C GLY A 89 -14.33 6.70 3.32
N LYS A 90 -15.16 7.60 2.77
CA LYS A 90 -15.98 7.32 1.57
C LYS A 90 -15.16 6.76 0.41
N ALA A 91 -14.01 7.37 0.10
CA ALA A 91 -13.12 6.91 -0.96
C ALA A 91 -12.53 5.53 -0.68
N GLY A 92 -12.18 5.26 0.58
CA GLY A 92 -11.66 3.98 1.02
C GLY A 92 -12.72 2.87 0.97
N ARG A 93 -13.93 3.13 1.43
CA ARG A 93 -15.05 2.17 1.32
C ARG A 93 -15.35 1.83 -0.14
N TYR A 94 -15.32 2.83 -1.02
CA TYR A 94 -15.48 2.60 -2.44
C TYR A 94 -14.33 1.76 -3.02
N LEU A 95 -13.07 2.04 -2.65
CA LEU A 95 -11.93 1.22 -3.06
C LEU A 95 -12.12 -0.24 -2.63
N ASN A 96 -12.47 -0.48 -1.36
CA ASN A 96 -12.69 -1.83 -0.83
C ASN A 96 -13.78 -2.58 -1.60
N GLN A 97 -14.90 -1.90 -1.90
CA GLN A 97 -15.97 -2.47 -2.71
C GLN A 97 -15.47 -2.89 -4.10
N LYS A 98 -14.67 -2.04 -4.76
CA LYS A 98 -14.16 -2.32 -6.11
C LYS A 98 -13.04 -3.36 -6.12
N LEU A 99 -12.22 -3.41 -5.09
CA LEU A 99 -11.25 -4.50 -4.90
C LEU A 99 -11.99 -5.84 -4.80
N LYS A 100 -13.01 -5.93 -3.95
CA LYS A 100 -13.83 -7.13 -3.80
C LYS A 100 -14.53 -7.54 -5.10
N GLU A 101 -15.03 -6.57 -5.88
CA GLU A 101 -15.66 -6.81 -7.19
C GLU A 101 -14.71 -7.52 -8.18
N VAL A 102 -13.42 -7.25 -8.09
CA VAL A 102 -12.39 -7.88 -8.94
C VAL A 102 -11.73 -9.09 -8.28
N GLY A 103 -12.20 -9.54 -7.13
CA GLY A 103 -11.67 -10.70 -6.41
C GLY A 103 -10.35 -10.42 -5.66
N LEU A 104 -10.19 -9.20 -5.14
CA LEU A 104 -9.10 -8.83 -4.23
C LEU A 104 -9.70 -8.41 -2.89
N GLU A 105 -9.30 -9.05 -1.81
CA GLU A 105 -9.73 -8.61 -0.48
C GLU A 105 -8.76 -7.55 0.06
N ARG A 106 -9.29 -6.63 0.89
CA ARG A 106 -8.48 -5.55 1.49
C ARG A 106 -7.30 -6.09 2.31
N GLU A 107 -7.51 -7.21 2.98
CA GLU A 107 -6.54 -7.87 3.85
C GLU A 107 -5.41 -8.56 3.07
N GLU A 108 -5.59 -8.81 1.78
CA GLU A 108 -4.58 -9.42 0.90
C GLU A 108 -3.60 -8.40 0.35
N VAL A 109 -3.98 -7.12 0.35
CA VAL A 109 -3.18 -6.02 -0.20
C VAL A 109 -2.57 -5.16 0.91
N TYR A 110 -1.58 -4.33 0.57
CA TYR A 110 -1.10 -3.27 1.47
C TYR A 110 -1.52 -1.91 0.92
N ILE A 111 -2.04 -1.04 1.79
CA ILE A 111 -2.58 0.27 1.40
C ILE A 111 -1.91 1.35 2.23
N THR A 112 -1.42 2.39 1.58
CA THR A 112 -0.75 3.52 2.23
C THR A 112 -0.97 4.83 1.47
N ASN A 113 -0.37 5.93 1.94
CA ASN A 113 -0.40 7.24 1.30
C ASN A 113 1.03 7.81 1.18
N VAL A 114 1.23 8.74 0.24
CA VAL A 114 2.47 9.51 0.12
C VAL A 114 2.71 10.32 1.38
N VAL A 115 1.73 11.09 1.82
CA VAL A 115 1.78 11.90 3.04
C VAL A 115 1.04 11.16 4.16
N LYS A 116 1.61 11.21 5.37
CA LYS A 116 1.12 10.40 6.50
C LYS A 116 0.25 11.17 7.49
N SER A 117 0.05 12.48 7.33
CA SER A 117 -0.87 13.27 8.14
C SER A 117 -1.90 14.00 7.29
N ARG A 118 -3.06 14.35 7.87
CA ARG A 118 -4.16 14.99 7.15
C ARG A 118 -3.84 16.45 6.83
N PRO A 119 -3.80 16.86 5.55
CA PRO A 119 -3.67 18.28 5.18
C PRO A 119 -4.90 19.09 5.58
N PRO A 120 -4.74 20.38 5.98
CA PRO A 120 -5.87 21.27 6.30
C PRO A 120 -6.90 21.32 5.16
N GLY A 121 -8.17 21.11 5.49
CA GLY A 121 -9.25 21.08 4.50
C GLY A 121 -9.11 20.02 3.42
N ASN A 122 -8.30 18.98 3.65
CA ASN A 122 -7.98 17.91 2.69
C ASN A 122 -7.39 18.46 1.37
N ARG A 123 -6.63 19.57 1.44
CA ARG A 123 -5.95 20.12 0.24
C ARG A 123 -4.88 19.18 -0.28
N LYS A 124 -4.54 19.33 -1.55
CA LYS A 124 -3.38 18.61 -2.11
C LYS A 124 -2.09 19.02 -1.36
N PRO A 125 -1.22 18.06 -0.99
CA PRO A 125 0.12 18.34 -0.46
C PRO A 125 0.99 19.07 -1.50
N THR A 126 1.84 19.97 -1.04
CA THR A 126 2.87 20.57 -1.90
C THR A 126 4.01 19.57 -2.17
N PRO A 127 4.82 19.76 -3.23
CA PRO A 127 5.98 18.91 -3.49
C PRO A 127 6.96 18.84 -2.30
N LYS A 128 7.19 19.93 -1.60
CA LYS A 128 8.05 19.97 -0.42
C LYS A 128 7.49 19.14 0.74
N GLU A 129 6.19 19.20 0.97
CA GLU A 129 5.51 18.41 1.99
C GLU A 129 5.58 16.91 1.65
N MET A 130 5.32 16.54 0.38
CA MET A 130 5.49 15.16 -0.07
C MET A 130 6.93 14.67 0.14
N GLN A 131 7.92 15.46 -0.26
CA GLN A 131 9.34 15.10 -0.11
C GLN A 131 9.72 14.77 1.33
N SER A 132 9.13 15.44 2.31
CA SER A 132 9.40 15.17 3.73
C SER A 132 8.94 13.77 4.18
N CYS A 133 7.93 13.20 3.53
CA CYS A 133 7.36 11.91 3.86
C CYS A 133 7.91 10.75 3.00
N LEU A 134 8.49 11.05 1.81
CA LEU A 134 8.98 10.04 0.88
C LEU A 134 10.02 9.07 1.49
N PRO A 135 10.95 9.46 2.39
CA PRO A 135 11.86 8.51 3.00
C PRO A 135 11.15 7.36 3.72
N TYR A 136 10.04 7.64 4.40
CA TYR A 136 9.23 6.63 5.10
C TYR A 136 8.43 5.76 4.14
N LEU A 137 7.82 6.35 3.11
CA LEU A 137 7.12 5.59 2.06
C LEU A 137 8.08 4.63 1.33
N ARG A 138 9.30 5.08 1.02
CA ARG A 138 10.32 4.23 0.39
C ARG A 138 10.72 3.07 1.29
N LYS A 139 10.84 3.29 2.60
CA LYS A 139 11.09 2.22 3.58
C LYS A 139 9.94 1.22 3.66
N GLU A 140 8.69 1.66 3.63
CA GLU A 140 7.53 0.76 3.53
C GLU A 140 7.65 -0.13 2.28
N ILE A 141 7.88 0.47 1.10
CA ILE A 141 8.02 -0.26 -0.17
C ILE A 141 9.21 -1.21 -0.14
N GLU A 142 10.34 -0.81 0.44
CA GLU A 142 11.54 -1.64 0.58
C GLU A 142 11.28 -2.88 1.45
N ILE A 143 10.61 -2.70 2.59
CA ILE A 143 10.27 -3.79 3.52
C ILE A 143 9.26 -4.74 2.90
N ILE A 144 8.18 -4.21 2.31
CA ILE A 144 7.12 -5.00 1.68
C ILE A 144 7.65 -5.70 0.42
N ASN A 145 8.55 -5.05 -0.32
CA ASN A 145 9.14 -5.53 -1.57
C ASN A 145 8.06 -6.07 -2.54
N PRO A 146 7.06 -5.25 -2.92
CA PRO A 146 5.97 -5.69 -3.77
C PRO A 146 6.46 -5.95 -5.20
N LYS A 147 5.64 -6.60 -6.01
CA LYS A 147 5.84 -6.72 -7.47
C LYS A 147 5.18 -5.57 -8.24
N LEU A 148 4.12 -5.01 -7.64
CA LEU A 148 3.36 -3.92 -8.27
C LEU A 148 3.01 -2.83 -7.24
N ILE A 149 3.25 -1.57 -7.60
CA ILE A 149 2.75 -0.40 -6.89
C ILE A 149 1.61 0.19 -7.72
N VAL A 150 0.44 0.33 -7.13
CA VAL A 150 -0.73 0.95 -7.75
C VAL A 150 -0.88 2.37 -7.22
N CYS A 151 -0.61 3.36 -8.06
CA CYS A 151 -0.77 4.77 -7.74
C CYS A 151 -2.22 5.22 -7.96
N LEU A 152 -2.90 5.58 -6.88
CA LEU A 152 -4.25 6.12 -6.90
C LEU A 152 -4.20 7.64 -7.12
N GLY A 153 -4.21 8.04 -8.39
CA GLY A 153 -4.15 9.45 -8.81
C GLY A 153 -2.75 10.00 -9.08
N SER A 154 -2.70 11.19 -9.66
CA SER A 154 -1.46 11.84 -10.11
C SER A 154 -0.49 12.18 -8.97
N THR A 155 -1.02 12.56 -7.79
CA THR A 155 -0.18 12.91 -6.63
C THR A 155 0.56 11.69 -6.08
N ALA A 156 -0.10 10.53 -6.03
CA ALA A 156 0.54 9.28 -5.66
C ALA A 156 1.66 8.92 -6.65
N LEU A 157 1.39 9.06 -7.95
CA LEU A 157 2.41 8.83 -8.99
C LEU A 157 3.59 9.79 -8.86
N GLU A 158 3.32 11.08 -8.60
CA GLU A 158 4.35 12.09 -8.38
C GLU A 158 5.26 11.72 -7.20
N GLY A 159 4.69 11.22 -6.10
CA GLY A 159 5.45 10.71 -4.95
C GLY A 159 6.31 9.49 -5.29
N ILE A 160 5.80 8.57 -6.10
CA ILE A 160 6.48 7.30 -6.45
C ILE A 160 7.54 7.49 -7.55
N LEU A 161 7.23 8.25 -8.61
CA LEU A 161 8.10 8.40 -9.77
C LEU A 161 8.88 9.73 -9.80
N GLY A 162 8.55 10.68 -8.91
CA GLY A 162 9.12 12.04 -8.95
C GLY A 162 8.61 12.89 -10.11
N LYS A 163 7.59 12.43 -10.86
CA LYS A 163 6.98 13.14 -11.98
C LYS A 163 5.47 12.95 -12.01
N SER A 164 4.74 13.99 -12.39
CA SER A 164 3.30 13.92 -12.57
C SER A 164 2.97 13.59 -14.04
N LEU A 165 1.98 12.70 -14.24
CA LEU A 165 1.43 12.39 -15.56
C LEU A 165 -0.10 12.55 -15.52
N PRO A 166 -0.73 12.98 -16.64
CA PRO A 166 -2.19 13.04 -16.74
C PRO A 166 -2.80 11.64 -16.61
N VAL A 167 -3.61 11.41 -15.56
CA VAL A 167 -4.20 10.10 -15.28
C VAL A 167 -5.02 9.58 -16.45
N SER A 168 -5.85 10.42 -17.07
CA SER A 168 -6.71 10.04 -18.19
C SER A 168 -5.96 9.51 -19.42
N LYS A 169 -4.67 9.87 -19.57
CA LYS A 169 -3.85 9.44 -20.70
C LYS A 169 -2.99 8.21 -20.39
N HIS A 170 -2.61 8.04 -19.12
CA HIS A 170 -1.61 7.03 -18.70
C HIS A 170 -2.16 5.98 -17.73
N ARG A 171 -3.48 6.01 -17.44
CA ARG A 171 -4.10 4.99 -16.59
C ARG A 171 -3.95 3.60 -17.20
N GLY A 172 -3.72 2.64 -16.33
CA GLY A 172 -3.56 1.24 -16.74
C GLY A 172 -2.27 0.92 -17.45
N GLU A 173 -1.35 1.88 -17.64
CA GLU A 173 0.00 1.63 -18.11
C GLU A 173 0.87 1.06 -17.00
N ILE A 174 1.76 0.13 -17.37
CA ILE A 174 2.75 -0.45 -16.47
C ILE A 174 4.10 0.19 -16.76
N ILE A 175 4.67 0.82 -15.75
CA ILE A 175 5.91 1.59 -15.81
C ILE A 175 6.92 0.98 -14.83
N ASP A 176 8.21 1.05 -15.13
CA ASP A 176 9.26 0.61 -14.21
C ASP A 176 9.38 1.54 -12.99
N TYR A 177 9.52 0.95 -11.80
CA TYR A 177 9.85 1.72 -10.60
C TYR A 177 11.35 2.13 -10.65
N PRO A 178 11.67 3.44 -10.56
CA PRO A 178 13.02 3.92 -10.86
C PRO A 178 14.09 3.44 -9.87
N PHE A 179 13.71 3.06 -8.66
CA PHE A 179 14.62 2.61 -7.61
C PHE A 179 14.84 1.09 -7.60
N LYS A 180 13.92 0.32 -8.23
CA LYS A 180 14.01 -1.13 -8.31
C LYS A 180 13.20 -1.64 -9.51
N ARG A 181 13.88 -2.03 -10.59
CA ARG A 181 13.24 -2.41 -11.87
C ARG A 181 12.32 -3.63 -11.81
N GLU A 182 12.55 -4.52 -10.84
CA GLU A 182 11.68 -5.68 -10.61
C GLU A 182 10.30 -5.30 -10.10
N ILE A 183 10.16 -4.08 -9.56
CA ILE A 183 8.89 -3.52 -9.14
C ILE A 183 8.30 -2.72 -10.29
N LYS A 184 7.03 -2.96 -10.59
CA LYS A 184 6.28 -2.20 -11.59
C LYS A 184 5.35 -1.20 -10.91
N VAL A 185 4.97 -0.16 -11.64
CA VAL A 185 4.05 0.89 -11.19
C VAL A 185 2.89 0.95 -12.18
N LEU A 186 1.67 0.93 -11.68
CA LEU A 186 0.44 1.15 -12.45
C LEU A 186 -0.24 2.41 -11.94
N LEU A 187 -0.61 3.31 -12.85
CA LEU A 187 -1.40 4.49 -12.54
C LEU A 187 -2.88 4.22 -12.79
N THR A 188 -3.75 4.60 -11.85
CA THR A 188 -5.19 4.64 -12.06
C THR A 188 -5.82 5.87 -11.40
N TYR A 189 -7.13 6.04 -11.53
CA TYR A 189 -7.86 7.12 -10.88
C TYR A 189 -7.85 6.97 -9.36
N HIS A 190 -7.90 8.10 -8.66
CA HIS A 190 -8.17 8.09 -7.23
C HIS A 190 -9.66 7.77 -6.99
N PRO A 191 -10.03 6.90 -6.01
CA PRO A 191 -11.42 6.57 -5.73
C PRO A 191 -12.32 7.78 -5.51
N ALA A 192 -11.83 8.84 -4.85
CA ALA A 192 -12.56 10.08 -4.67
C ALA A 192 -12.87 10.83 -5.99
N TYR A 193 -12.07 10.61 -7.04
CA TYR A 193 -12.38 11.14 -8.38
C TYR A 193 -13.58 10.42 -8.98
N ILE A 194 -13.64 9.09 -8.86
CA ILE A 194 -14.75 8.29 -9.38
C ILE A 194 -16.07 8.66 -8.69
N LEU A 195 -16.03 8.85 -7.37
CA LEU A 195 -17.23 9.30 -6.63
C LEU A 195 -17.82 10.63 -7.14
N ARG A 196 -16.97 11.50 -7.70
CA ARG A 196 -17.41 12.76 -8.34
C ARG A 196 -17.69 12.63 -9.83
N ASN A 197 -17.13 11.61 -10.47
CA ASN A 197 -17.19 11.36 -11.92
C ASN A 197 -17.49 9.88 -12.22
N PRO A 198 -18.73 9.43 -12.00
CA PRO A 198 -19.10 8.01 -12.11
C PRO A 198 -18.87 7.41 -13.51
N TYR A 199 -18.83 8.24 -14.55
CA TYR A 199 -18.55 7.76 -15.92
C TYR A 199 -17.17 7.09 -16.07
N ALA A 200 -16.21 7.42 -15.21
CA ALA A 200 -14.88 6.83 -15.21
C ALA A 200 -14.80 5.50 -14.39
N GLU A 201 -15.91 5.03 -13.81
CA GLU A 201 -15.93 3.81 -13.00
C GLU A 201 -15.50 2.58 -13.80
N LYS A 202 -16.02 2.42 -15.01
CA LYS A 202 -15.67 1.30 -15.88
C LYS A 202 -14.16 1.21 -16.08
N GLU A 203 -13.53 2.33 -16.38
CA GLU A 203 -12.08 2.42 -16.58
C GLU A 203 -11.30 2.08 -15.31
N PHE A 204 -11.76 2.56 -14.16
CA PHE A 204 -11.16 2.24 -12.86
C PHE A 204 -11.22 0.74 -12.56
N VAL A 205 -12.37 0.10 -12.77
CA VAL A 205 -12.55 -1.34 -12.57
C VAL A 205 -11.68 -2.15 -13.55
N GLU A 206 -11.57 -1.71 -14.82
CA GLU A 206 -10.66 -2.32 -15.79
C GLU A 206 -9.19 -2.28 -15.32
N ASP A 207 -8.75 -1.18 -14.72
CA ASP A 207 -7.40 -1.08 -14.17
C ASP A 207 -7.19 -2.02 -12.98
N LEU A 208 -8.19 -2.13 -12.08
CA LEU A 208 -8.12 -3.09 -10.97
C LEU A 208 -8.09 -4.55 -11.46
N ARG A 209 -8.82 -4.89 -12.55
CA ARG A 209 -8.72 -6.22 -13.18
C ARG A 209 -7.32 -6.48 -13.73
N LYS A 210 -6.65 -5.45 -14.31
CA LYS A 210 -5.25 -5.58 -14.73
C LYS A 210 -4.33 -5.85 -13.53
N VAL A 211 -4.57 -5.18 -12.39
CA VAL A 211 -3.84 -5.44 -11.14
C VAL A 211 -4.00 -6.90 -10.73
N LYS A 212 -5.25 -7.40 -10.66
CA LYS A 212 -5.53 -8.81 -10.32
C LYS A 212 -4.83 -9.77 -11.27
N ALA A 213 -5.00 -9.58 -12.59
CA ALA A 213 -4.37 -10.42 -13.61
C ALA A 213 -2.83 -10.37 -13.56
N TYR A 214 -2.24 -9.24 -13.14
CA TYR A 214 -0.80 -9.13 -12.97
C TYR A 214 -0.32 -9.97 -11.78
N ILE A 215 -1.03 -9.91 -10.65
CA ILE A 215 -0.68 -10.66 -9.44
C ILE A 215 -0.79 -12.17 -9.68
N GLU A 216 -1.80 -12.62 -10.42
CA GLU A 216 -2.03 -14.04 -10.71
C GLU A 216 -0.98 -14.67 -11.63
N LYS A 217 -0.14 -13.84 -12.29
CA LYS A 217 0.92 -14.31 -13.21
C LYS A 217 2.30 -14.42 -12.56
N ILE A 218 2.44 -13.99 -11.33
CA ILE A 218 3.71 -13.97 -10.57
C ILE A 218 3.71 -14.96 -9.43
#